data_3c377674af314d14b2cc1f74baf6b2dc
#
_entry.id   3c377674af314d14b2cc1f74baf6b2dc
#
_cell.length_a   1.000
_cell.length_b   1.000
_cell.length_c   1.000
_cell.angle_alpha   90.00
_cell.angle_beta   90.00
_cell.angle_gamma   90.00
#
_symmetry.space_group_name_H-M   'P 1'
#
loop_
_entity.id
_entity.type
_entity.pdbx_description
1 polymer ?
#
loop_
_entity_poly.entity_id
_entity_poly.type
_entity_poly.pdbx_seq_one_letter_code
_entity_poly.pdbx_strand_id
1 'polypeptide(L)'
;EMCIRDSSAADLLTYLYFEEMHIDPENPKMTDRDRFVLSKGHIAPGLYATLAQRGYFPIEDLKTLRHVGSYLQGHPDMKHIPGVDMSSGSLGQGLSAAVGMALSAKLSHEDYRVYVLLGDGEIQEGQIWEAAMFAGARKLDNLVVIVDNNGLQIDGAIEDVCSPYPIDQKFEAFNFDVINISAHNFAEIDAAFKMARQTKGRPTAIIAKSIKGKGVSFMENQASWHGTAPNDEQYARAIEELEKVGEALCQK
;
A
#
# COMPACT_ATOMS: atom_id res chain seq x y z
N GLU A 1 -11.05 -0.29 14.64
CA GLU A 1 -9.79 0.45 14.93
C GLU A 1 -9.42 1.31 13.71
N MET A 2 -9.75 2.58 13.75
CA MET A 2 -9.11 3.53 12.82
C MET A 2 -7.68 3.78 13.30
N CYS A 3 -6.70 3.42 12.48
CA CYS A 3 -5.32 3.78 12.72
C CYS A 3 -4.87 4.74 11.63
N ILE A 4 -4.28 5.89 11.98
CA ILE A 4 -3.82 6.86 10.98
C ILE A 4 -2.76 6.32 10.01
N ARG A 5 -2.22 5.15 10.32
CA ARG A 5 -1.27 4.46 9.45
C ARG A 5 -1.89 4.07 8.12
N ASP A 6 -3.20 3.83 8.10
CA ASP A 6 -3.93 3.31 6.94
C ASP A 6 -4.38 4.42 5.99
N SER A 7 -4.78 5.57 6.55
CA SER A 7 -5.41 6.65 5.79
C SER A 7 -4.49 7.33 4.76
N SER A 8 -3.17 7.36 4.98
CA SER A 8 -2.21 7.86 3.98
C SER A 8 -2.21 7.03 2.69
N ALA A 9 -2.55 5.74 2.79
CA ALA A 9 -2.56 4.81 1.67
C ALA A 9 -3.97 4.47 1.16
N ALA A 10 -5.04 5.01 1.77
CA ALA A 10 -6.42 4.63 1.46
C ALA A 10 -6.79 4.88 -0.01
N ASP A 11 -6.43 6.04 -0.56
CA ASP A 11 -6.70 6.40 -1.95
C ASP A 11 -5.94 5.49 -2.93
N LEU A 12 -4.67 5.16 -2.61
CA LEU A 12 -3.85 4.25 -3.40
C LEU A 12 -4.43 2.82 -3.40
N LEU A 13 -4.83 2.31 -2.23
CA LEU A 13 -5.47 0.99 -2.13
C LEU A 13 -6.81 0.96 -2.87
N THR A 14 -7.61 2.01 -2.75
CA THR A 14 -8.88 2.15 -3.47
C THR A 14 -8.63 2.08 -4.97
N TYR A 15 -7.72 2.90 -5.51
CA TYR A 15 -7.43 2.89 -6.93
C TYR A 15 -6.92 1.52 -7.41
N LEU A 16 -5.99 0.91 -6.68
CA LEU A 16 -5.45 -0.40 -7.02
C LEU A 16 -6.54 -1.46 -7.16
N TYR A 17 -7.41 -1.60 -6.17
CA TYR A 17 -8.39 -2.69 -6.13
C TYR A 17 -9.65 -2.45 -6.94
N PHE A 18 -10.00 -1.19 -7.25
CA PHE A 18 -11.23 -0.88 -7.96
C PHE A 18 -11.04 -0.48 -9.42
N GLU A 19 -9.82 -0.02 -9.79
CA GLU A 19 -9.55 0.49 -11.15
C GLU A 19 -8.35 -0.16 -11.83
N GLU A 20 -7.24 -0.44 -11.10
CA GLU A 20 -5.98 -0.83 -11.73
C GLU A 20 -5.81 -2.33 -11.92
N MET A 21 -6.03 -3.12 -10.86
CA MET A 21 -5.65 -4.52 -10.82
C MET A 21 -6.66 -5.42 -11.54
N HIS A 22 -6.14 -6.35 -12.33
CA HIS A 22 -6.92 -7.46 -12.86
C HIS A 22 -7.11 -8.52 -11.77
N ILE A 23 -8.26 -8.47 -11.09
CA ILE A 23 -8.62 -9.35 -9.98
C ILE A 23 -10.11 -9.72 -10.02
N ASP A 24 -10.44 -10.89 -9.46
CA ASP A 24 -11.81 -11.35 -9.30
C ASP A 24 -12.03 -11.83 -7.85
N PRO A 25 -12.83 -11.10 -7.04
CA PRO A 25 -13.14 -11.50 -5.67
C PRO A 25 -13.88 -12.84 -5.56
N GLU A 26 -14.67 -13.21 -6.56
CA GLU A 26 -15.39 -14.49 -6.62
C GLU A 26 -14.44 -15.65 -6.95
N ASN A 27 -13.29 -15.34 -7.57
CA ASN A 27 -12.23 -16.30 -7.87
C ASN A 27 -10.86 -15.83 -7.38
N PRO A 28 -10.64 -15.71 -6.05
CA PRO A 28 -9.41 -15.16 -5.49
C PRO A 28 -8.15 -15.98 -5.78
N LYS A 29 -8.31 -17.18 -6.34
CA LYS A 29 -7.22 -18.07 -6.76
C LYS A 29 -6.96 -18.08 -8.27
N MET A 30 -7.58 -17.19 -9.02
CA MET A 30 -7.34 -17.01 -10.44
C MET A 30 -5.83 -16.88 -10.71
N THR A 31 -5.30 -17.64 -11.65
CA THR A 31 -3.85 -17.79 -11.85
C THR A 31 -3.23 -16.59 -12.55
N ASP A 32 -3.96 -15.96 -13.46
CA ASP A 32 -3.56 -14.83 -14.28
C ASP A 32 -3.88 -13.46 -13.66
N ARG A 33 -4.47 -13.43 -12.43
CA ARG A 33 -4.71 -12.18 -11.72
C ARG A 33 -3.42 -11.47 -11.33
N ASP A 34 -3.49 -10.17 -11.19
CA ASP A 34 -2.41 -9.38 -10.59
C ASP A 34 -2.17 -9.75 -9.11
N ARG A 35 -1.01 -9.40 -8.60
CA ARG A 35 -0.60 -9.65 -7.20
C ARG A 35 -0.35 -8.33 -6.49
N PHE A 36 -0.77 -8.27 -5.22
CA PHE A 36 -0.50 -7.14 -4.36
C PHE A 36 0.20 -7.57 -3.07
N VAL A 37 1.33 -6.94 -2.79
CA VAL A 37 2.10 -7.16 -1.55
C VAL A 37 2.01 -5.92 -0.67
N LEU A 38 1.34 -6.04 0.47
CA LEU A 38 1.37 -5.01 1.50
C LEU A 38 2.64 -5.18 2.34
N SER A 39 3.76 -4.58 1.94
CA SER A 39 5.04 -4.73 2.64
C SER A 39 5.01 -4.08 4.03
N LYS A 40 4.49 -2.85 4.13
CA LYS A 40 4.17 -2.21 5.42
C LYS A 40 2.96 -2.87 6.09
N GLY A 41 3.10 -4.13 6.50
CA GLY A 41 2.01 -4.98 6.96
C GLY A 41 1.21 -4.45 8.16
N HIS A 42 1.73 -3.46 8.87
CA HIS A 42 1.06 -2.82 10.01
C HIS A 42 -0.18 -1.99 9.61
N ILE A 43 -0.40 -1.72 8.31
CA ILE A 43 -1.64 -1.11 7.80
C ILE A 43 -2.65 -2.16 7.33
N ALA A 44 -2.59 -3.36 7.89
CA ALA A 44 -3.53 -4.45 7.60
C ALA A 44 -5.02 -4.03 7.67
N PRO A 45 -5.48 -3.19 8.64
CA PRO A 45 -6.87 -2.77 8.69
C PRO A 45 -7.34 -2.06 7.41
N GLY A 46 -6.51 -1.20 6.82
CA GLY A 46 -6.82 -0.54 5.54
C GLY A 46 -6.93 -1.53 4.39
N LEU A 47 -6.02 -2.52 4.31
CA LEU A 47 -6.13 -3.59 3.32
C LEU A 47 -7.39 -4.43 3.53
N TYR A 48 -7.71 -4.80 4.77
CA TYR A 48 -8.91 -5.61 5.06
C TYR A 48 -10.21 -4.86 4.73
N ALA A 49 -10.28 -3.56 5.03
CA ALA A 49 -11.40 -2.73 4.63
C ALA A 49 -11.55 -2.70 3.09
N THR A 50 -10.46 -2.55 2.36
CA THR A 50 -10.44 -2.57 0.90
C THR A 50 -10.90 -3.93 0.35
N LEU A 51 -10.39 -5.04 0.87
CA LEU A 51 -10.76 -6.40 0.46
C LEU A 51 -12.23 -6.70 0.74
N ALA A 52 -12.74 -6.31 1.93
CA ALA A 52 -14.15 -6.49 2.28
C ALA A 52 -15.07 -5.68 1.36
N GLN A 53 -14.74 -4.40 1.11
CA GLN A 53 -15.49 -3.55 0.19
C GLN A 53 -15.44 -4.07 -1.26
N ARG A 54 -14.34 -4.70 -1.64
CA ARG A 54 -14.20 -5.32 -2.96
C ARG A 54 -14.95 -6.65 -3.08
N GLY A 55 -15.39 -7.25 -1.95
CA GLY A 55 -16.21 -8.45 -1.93
C GLY A 55 -15.47 -9.76 -1.66
N TYR A 56 -14.22 -9.72 -1.19
CA TYR A 56 -13.46 -10.93 -0.86
C TYR A 56 -13.99 -11.67 0.38
N PHE A 57 -14.60 -10.94 1.32
CA PHE A 57 -15.26 -11.47 2.51
C PHE A 57 -16.28 -10.45 3.06
N PRO A 58 -17.19 -10.86 3.97
CA PRO A 58 -18.23 -9.99 4.51
C PRO A 58 -17.67 -8.78 5.25
N ILE A 59 -18.25 -7.58 5.00
CA ILE A 59 -17.87 -6.34 5.71
C ILE A 59 -18.04 -6.49 7.23
N GLU A 60 -19.02 -7.26 7.67
CA GLU A 60 -19.29 -7.50 9.09
C GLU A 60 -18.12 -8.15 9.82
N ASP A 61 -17.30 -8.93 9.13
CA ASP A 61 -16.12 -9.59 9.70
C ASP A 61 -15.06 -8.60 10.17
N LEU A 62 -15.04 -7.38 9.61
CA LEU A 62 -14.12 -6.31 10.04
C LEU A 62 -14.24 -6.00 11.54
N LYS A 63 -15.42 -6.23 12.15
CA LYS A 63 -15.66 -6.05 13.58
C LYS A 63 -14.87 -7.04 14.45
N THR A 64 -14.37 -8.11 13.86
CA THR A 64 -13.61 -9.16 14.56
C THR A 64 -12.10 -8.95 14.51
N LEU A 65 -11.62 -7.85 13.92
CA LEU A 65 -10.21 -7.54 13.79
C LEU A 65 -9.46 -7.73 15.12
N ARG A 66 -8.40 -8.56 15.09
CA ARG A 66 -7.56 -8.89 16.25
C ARG A 66 -8.26 -9.58 17.42
N HIS A 67 -9.52 -9.98 17.28
CA HIS A 67 -10.16 -10.80 18.29
C HIS A 67 -9.59 -12.23 18.28
N VAL A 68 -9.60 -12.87 19.43
CA VAL A 68 -9.19 -14.29 19.55
C VAL A 68 -10.11 -15.14 18.66
N GLY A 69 -9.51 -15.96 17.80
CA GLY A 69 -10.25 -16.81 16.87
C GLY A 69 -10.64 -16.15 15.54
N SER A 70 -10.47 -14.84 15.40
CA SER A 70 -10.65 -14.17 14.10
C SER A 70 -9.53 -14.51 13.14
N TYR A 71 -9.84 -14.64 11.85
CA TYR A 71 -8.84 -14.74 10.79
C TYR A 71 -8.21 -13.39 10.42
N LEU A 72 -8.86 -12.27 10.79
CA LEU A 72 -8.36 -10.91 10.56
C LEU A 72 -7.33 -10.53 11.64
N GLN A 73 -6.11 -10.94 11.42
CA GLN A 73 -4.99 -10.72 12.34
C GLN A 73 -4.40 -9.32 12.23
N GLY A 74 -3.52 -8.94 13.16
CA GLY A 74 -2.86 -7.61 13.17
C GLY A 74 -1.94 -7.35 11.99
N HIS A 75 -1.51 -8.40 11.28
CA HIS A 75 -0.76 -8.35 10.03
C HIS A 75 -1.39 -9.30 9.01
N PRO A 76 -1.25 -9.03 7.69
CA PRO A 76 -1.84 -9.88 6.66
C PRO A 76 -1.33 -11.33 6.74
N ASP A 77 -2.26 -12.27 6.59
CA ASP A 77 -1.94 -13.71 6.51
C ASP A 77 -2.55 -14.32 5.24
N MET A 78 -1.68 -14.67 4.30
CA MET A 78 -2.07 -15.25 3.00
C MET A 78 -2.74 -16.63 3.11
N LYS A 79 -2.59 -17.32 4.25
CA LYS A 79 -3.16 -18.66 4.41
C LYS A 79 -4.64 -18.62 4.80
N HIS A 80 -5.06 -17.56 5.49
CA HIS A 80 -6.38 -17.49 6.09
C HIS A 80 -7.25 -16.37 5.53
N ILE A 81 -6.67 -15.34 4.91
CA ILE A 81 -7.41 -14.15 4.45
C ILE A 81 -7.52 -14.17 2.92
N PRO A 82 -8.74 -14.30 2.36
CA PRO A 82 -8.94 -14.23 0.92
C PRO A 82 -8.45 -12.89 0.34
N GLY A 83 -7.75 -12.95 -0.79
CA GLY A 83 -7.21 -11.75 -1.46
C GLY A 83 -5.86 -11.25 -0.93
N VAL A 84 -5.31 -11.87 0.11
CA VAL A 84 -3.95 -11.57 0.60
C VAL A 84 -2.93 -12.47 -0.11
N ASP A 85 -1.99 -11.86 -0.82
CA ASP A 85 -0.99 -12.59 -1.63
C ASP A 85 0.28 -12.96 -0.84
N MET A 86 0.57 -12.25 0.22
CA MET A 86 1.74 -12.48 1.06
C MET A 86 1.46 -12.17 2.53
N SER A 87 1.84 -13.08 3.42
CA SER A 87 1.92 -12.78 4.85
C SER A 87 3.07 -11.81 5.09
N SER A 88 2.77 -10.64 5.65
CA SER A 88 3.75 -9.57 5.89
C SER A 88 3.71 -9.10 7.35
N GLY A 89 4.62 -8.20 7.74
CA GLY A 89 4.73 -7.69 9.11
C GLY A 89 6.17 -7.36 9.49
N SER A 90 7.15 -8.13 9.04
CA SER A 90 8.56 -7.76 9.11
C SER A 90 8.88 -6.76 8.00
N LEU A 91 9.18 -5.51 8.37
CA LEU A 91 9.45 -4.44 7.42
C LEU A 91 10.64 -4.80 6.50
N GLY A 92 10.55 -4.38 5.25
CA GLY A 92 11.56 -4.63 4.23
C GLY A 92 11.44 -5.97 3.49
N GLN A 93 10.72 -6.96 4.04
CA GLN A 93 10.64 -8.31 3.44
C GLN A 93 9.74 -8.37 2.21
N GLY A 94 8.70 -7.53 2.16
CA GLY A 94 7.67 -7.59 1.12
C GLY A 94 8.19 -7.32 -0.28
N LEU A 95 9.14 -6.39 -0.45
CA LEU A 95 9.70 -6.10 -1.76
C LEU A 95 10.44 -7.30 -2.36
N SER A 96 11.21 -8.04 -1.56
CA SER A 96 11.90 -9.24 -2.04
C SER A 96 10.93 -10.32 -2.51
N ALA A 97 9.82 -10.52 -1.79
CA ALA A 97 8.78 -11.45 -2.22
C ALA A 97 8.08 -10.99 -3.51
N ALA A 98 7.74 -9.69 -3.63
CA ALA A 98 7.17 -9.10 -4.83
C ALA A 98 8.10 -9.26 -6.05
N VAL A 99 9.40 -9.07 -5.86
CA VAL A 99 10.43 -9.32 -6.88
C VAL A 99 10.44 -10.78 -7.32
N GLY A 100 10.33 -11.71 -6.36
CA GLY A 100 10.23 -13.15 -6.65
C GLY A 100 8.98 -13.48 -7.47
N MET A 101 7.82 -12.92 -7.13
CA MET A 101 6.57 -13.08 -7.88
C MET A 101 6.67 -12.50 -9.30
N ALA A 102 7.24 -11.30 -9.45
CA ALA A 102 7.42 -10.66 -10.76
C ALA A 102 8.39 -11.45 -11.66
N LEU A 103 9.45 -11.98 -11.08
CA LEU A 103 10.38 -12.87 -11.80
C LEU A 103 9.72 -14.16 -12.20
N SER A 104 8.91 -14.76 -11.30
CA SER A 104 8.14 -16.00 -11.60
C SER A 104 7.24 -15.80 -12.82
N ALA A 105 6.46 -14.71 -12.89
CA ALA A 105 5.63 -14.41 -14.04
C ALA A 105 6.43 -14.38 -15.34
N LYS A 106 7.59 -13.71 -15.35
CA LYS A 106 8.45 -13.66 -16.55
C LYS A 106 9.02 -15.01 -16.94
N LEU A 107 9.41 -15.85 -15.98
CA LEU A 107 9.94 -17.19 -16.26
C LEU A 107 8.86 -18.15 -16.76
N SER A 108 7.63 -18.00 -16.28
CA SER A 108 6.47 -18.80 -16.68
C SER A 108 5.74 -18.24 -17.90
N HIS A 109 6.19 -17.11 -18.47
CA HIS A 109 5.54 -16.41 -19.59
C HIS A 109 4.09 -16.00 -19.27
N GLU A 110 3.84 -15.57 -18.04
CA GLU A 110 2.56 -15.04 -17.57
C GLU A 110 2.58 -13.52 -17.59
N ASP A 111 1.44 -12.90 -17.89
CA ASP A 111 1.33 -11.43 -18.11
C ASP A 111 0.91 -10.65 -16.87
N TYR A 112 0.72 -11.29 -15.70
CA TYR A 112 0.30 -10.58 -14.50
C TYR A 112 1.36 -9.62 -13.98
N ARG A 113 0.89 -8.56 -13.37
CA ARG A 113 1.71 -7.55 -12.73
C ARG A 113 1.75 -7.76 -11.22
N VAL A 114 2.80 -7.23 -10.62
CA VAL A 114 2.98 -7.28 -9.17
C VAL A 114 3.12 -5.84 -8.65
N TYR A 115 2.26 -5.50 -7.71
CA TYR A 115 2.25 -4.22 -7.02
C TYR A 115 2.71 -4.43 -5.59
N VAL A 116 3.57 -3.54 -5.08
CA VAL A 116 4.02 -3.59 -3.69
C VAL A 116 3.95 -2.21 -3.06
N LEU A 117 3.34 -2.13 -1.88
CA LEU A 117 3.23 -0.88 -1.12
C LEU A 117 4.22 -0.88 0.05
N LEU A 118 5.16 0.06 -0.01
CA LEU A 118 6.18 0.33 1.00
C LEU A 118 5.81 1.60 1.80
N GLY A 119 6.35 1.70 3.02
CA GLY A 119 6.41 2.96 3.75
C GLY A 119 7.76 3.65 3.60
N ASP A 120 7.79 4.96 3.72
CA ASP A 120 9.02 5.74 3.69
C ASP A 120 9.98 5.42 4.85
N GLY A 121 9.46 5.11 6.05
CA GLY A 121 10.27 4.57 7.14
C GLY A 121 10.75 3.14 6.90
N GLU A 122 9.96 2.34 6.18
CA GLU A 122 10.32 0.96 5.84
C GLU A 122 11.52 0.89 4.89
N ILE A 123 11.66 1.84 3.98
CA ILE A 123 12.78 1.84 3.03
C ILE A 123 14.14 2.17 3.67
N GLN A 124 14.20 2.41 4.96
CA GLN A 124 15.45 2.46 5.73
C GLN A 124 16.08 1.05 5.87
N GLU A 125 15.28 -0.01 5.70
CA GLU A 125 15.77 -1.39 5.71
C GLU A 125 16.66 -1.67 4.49
N GLY A 126 17.88 -2.19 4.73
CA GLY A 126 18.88 -2.47 3.67
C GLY A 126 18.35 -3.44 2.60
N GLN A 127 17.53 -4.40 3.01
CA GLN A 127 16.92 -5.40 2.11
C GLN A 127 16.05 -4.79 1.00
N ILE A 128 15.43 -3.64 1.21
CA ILE A 128 14.70 -2.91 0.17
C ILE A 128 15.65 -2.60 -0.99
N TRP A 129 16.85 -2.11 -0.71
CA TRP A 129 17.82 -1.71 -1.73
C TRP A 129 18.47 -2.90 -2.41
N GLU A 130 18.68 -4.01 -1.71
CA GLU A 130 19.11 -5.28 -2.30
C GLU A 130 18.07 -5.79 -3.32
N ALA A 131 16.79 -5.79 -2.93
CA ALA A 131 15.70 -6.17 -3.81
C ALA A 131 15.53 -5.22 -5.02
N ALA A 132 15.66 -3.90 -4.80
CA ALA A 132 15.60 -2.90 -5.86
C ALA A 132 16.73 -3.09 -6.89
N MET A 133 17.95 -3.30 -6.42
CA MET A 133 19.10 -3.58 -7.29
C MET A 133 18.84 -4.82 -8.17
N PHE A 134 18.34 -5.89 -7.58
CA PHE A 134 18.01 -7.11 -8.32
C PHE A 134 16.89 -6.88 -9.35
N ALA A 135 15.80 -6.19 -8.95
CA ALA A 135 14.68 -5.89 -9.83
C ALA A 135 15.10 -5.10 -11.07
N GLY A 136 15.92 -4.05 -10.88
CA GLY A 136 16.47 -3.24 -11.98
C GLY A 136 17.40 -4.05 -12.87
N ALA A 137 18.31 -4.84 -12.29
CA ALA A 137 19.22 -5.72 -13.04
C ALA A 137 18.47 -6.77 -13.88
N ARG A 138 17.35 -7.29 -13.38
CA ARG A 138 16.48 -8.27 -14.08
C ARG A 138 15.45 -7.61 -14.99
N LYS A 139 15.37 -6.28 -15.02
CA LYS A 139 14.45 -5.52 -15.88
C LYS A 139 12.99 -5.95 -15.68
N LEU A 140 12.55 -6.05 -14.41
CA LEU A 140 11.23 -6.56 -14.06
C LEU A 140 10.16 -5.48 -14.34
N ASP A 141 9.81 -5.26 -15.60
CA ASP A 141 8.85 -4.23 -16.04
C ASP A 141 7.38 -4.57 -15.71
N ASN A 142 7.13 -5.73 -15.12
CA ASN A 142 5.87 -6.12 -14.51
C ASN A 142 5.81 -5.87 -12.99
N LEU A 143 6.83 -5.22 -12.39
CA LEU A 143 6.87 -4.81 -11.00
C LEU A 143 6.63 -3.32 -10.86
N VAL A 144 5.66 -2.95 -10.02
CA VAL A 144 5.38 -1.56 -9.61
C VAL A 144 5.57 -1.43 -8.11
N VAL A 145 6.56 -0.65 -7.71
CA VAL A 145 6.83 -0.30 -6.32
C VAL A 145 6.15 1.02 -6.01
N ILE A 146 5.35 1.08 -4.96
CA ILE A 146 4.68 2.29 -4.49
C ILE A 146 5.24 2.64 -3.12
N VAL A 147 5.78 3.83 -2.96
CA VAL A 147 6.26 4.33 -1.67
C VAL A 147 5.26 5.33 -1.12
N ASP A 148 4.57 4.97 -0.03
CA ASP A 148 3.75 5.89 0.75
C ASP A 148 4.67 6.84 1.53
N ASN A 149 4.96 8.00 0.93
CA ASN A 149 5.88 9.00 1.45
C ASN A 149 5.13 10.03 2.28
N ASN A 150 4.79 9.68 3.52
CA ASN A 150 4.05 10.53 4.45
C ASN A 150 4.95 11.38 5.37
N GLY A 151 6.27 11.15 5.39
CA GLY A 151 7.26 11.93 6.13
C GLY A 151 7.30 11.66 7.64
N LEU A 152 6.55 10.66 8.13
CA LEU A 152 6.45 10.37 9.57
C LEU A 152 6.66 8.88 9.86
N GLN A 153 7.42 8.59 10.89
CA GLN A 153 7.52 7.26 11.49
C GLN A 153 7.14 7.30 12.99
N ILE A 154 7.29 6.20 13.72
CA ILE A 154 6.88 6.07 15.13
C ILE A 154 7.46 7.20 15.99
N ASP A 155 8.74 7.49 15.82
CA ASP A 155 9.52 8.37 16.70
C ASP A 155 9.51 9.84 16.26
N GLY A 156 8.83 10.19 15.15
CA GLY A 156 8.74 11.57 14.70
C GLY A 156 8.87 11.76 13.19
N ALA A 157 9.36 12.92 12.78
CA ALA A 157 9.64 13.20 11.38
C ALA A 157 10.76 12.29 10.87
N ILE A 158 10.57 11.74 9.67
CA ILE A 158 11.50 10.76 9.11
C ILE A 158 12.90 11.34 8.88
N GLU A 159 12.97 12.64 8.60
CA GLU A 159 14.25 13.35 8.39
C GLU A 159 15.07 13.44 9.67
N ASP A 160 14.40 13.56 10.83
CA ASP A 160 15.05 13.68 12.13
C ASP A 160 15.51 12.32 12.69
N VAL A 161 14.82 11.23 12.31
CA VAL A 161 15.15 9.89 12.81
C VAL A 161 16.22 9.23 11.94
N CYS A 162 15.92 8.99 10.66
CA CYS A 162 16.89 8.46 9.69
C CYS A 162 16.37 8.79 8.27
N SER A 163 16.86 9.88 7.70
CA SER A 163 16.36 10.37 6.41
C SER A 163 16.59 9.39 5.27
N PRO A 164 15.55 8.90 4.60
CA PRO A 164 15.68 8.06 3.41
C PRO A 164 15.89 8.89 2.13
N TYR A 165 15.83 10.19 2.20
CA TYR A 165 15.90 11.09 1.03
C TYR A 165 17.32 11.16 0.42
N PRO A 166 17.43 11.42 -0.89
CA PRO A 166 16.36 11.52 -1.89
C PRO A 166 15.89 10.12 -2.33
N ILE A 167 14.59 9.83 -2.17
CA ILE A 167 14.02 8.49 -2.44
C ILE A 167 14.01 8.20 -3.94
N ASP A 168 13.53 9.17 -4.72
CA ASP A 168 13.42 9.11 -6.19
C ASP A 168 14.76 8.79 -6.84
N GLN A 169 15.81 9.57 -6.54
CA GLN A 169 17.14 9.38 -7.10
C GLN A 169 17.76 8.01 -6.73
N LYS A 170 17.42 7.47 -5.55
CA LYS A 170 17.89 6.14 -5.16
C LYS A 170 17.28 5.04 -6.03
N PHE A 171 15.97 5.10 -6.30
CA PHE A 171 15.32 4.15 -7.21
C PHE A 171 15.80 4.34 -8.65
N GLU A 172 16.00 5.58 -9.12
CA GLU A 172 16.59 5.86 -10.42
C GLU A 172 17.98 5.23 -10.58
N ALA A 173 18.83 5.33 -9.53
CA ALA A 173 20.16 4.72 -9.52
C ALA A 173 20.13 3.19 -9.63
N PHE A 174 19.04 2.55 -9.19
CA PHE A 174 18.78 1.13 -9.39
C PHE A 174 18.02 0.82 -10.69
N ASN A 175 17.94 1.76 -11.63
CA ASN A 175 17.39 1.55 -12.95
C ASN A 175 15.84 1.41 -12.98
N PHE A 176 15.14 2.03 -12.05
CA PHE A 176 13.69 2.15 -12.08
C PHE A 176 13.25 3.34 -12.94
N ASP A 177 12.06 3.23 -13.50
CA ASP A 177 11.29 4.37 -13.98
C ASP A 177 10.58 5.01 -12.79
N VAL A 178 10.88 6.28 -12.48
CA VAL A 178 10.40 6.92 -11.26
C VAL A 178 9.34 7.96 -11.57
N ILE A 179 8.22 7.90 -10.86
CA ILE A 179 7.07 8.79 -11.01
C ILE A 179 6.73 9.39 -9.65
N ASN A 180 6.79 10.71 -9.52
CA ASN A 180 6.38 11.41 -8.30
C ASN A 180 4.94 11.89 -8.42
N ILE A 181 4.09 11.61 -7.42
CA ILE A 181 2.67 12.00 -7.39
C ILE A 181 2.22 12.48 -6.02
N SER A 182 1.07 13.16 -5.97
CA SER A 182 0.27 13.29 -4.76
C SER A 182 -0.60 12.04 -4.58
N ALA A 183 -0.47 11.37 -3.44
CA ALA A 183 -1.25 10.17 -3.10
C ALA A 183 -2.76 10.43 -2.93
N HIS A 184 -3.18 11.71 -2.87
CA HIS A 184 -4.57 12.13 -2.67
C HIS A 184 -5.17 12.80 -3.91
N ASN A 185 -4.53 12.66 -5.07
CA ASN A 185 -5.01 13.16 -6.36
C ASN A 185 -5.24 11.99 -7.31
N PHE A 186 -6.50 11.57 -7.47
CA PHE A 186 -6.85 10.43 -8.32
C PHE A 186 -6.45 10.60 -9.79
N ALA A 187 -6.40 11.83 -10.32
CA ALA A 187 -5.92 12.06 -11.68
C ALA A 187 -4.42 11.80 -11.82
N GLU A 188 -3.61 12.16 -10.81
CA GLU A 188 -2.17 11.85 -10.78
C GLU A 188 -1.93 10.35 -10.56
N ILE A 189 -2.73 9.70 -9.70
CA ILE A 189 -2.67 8.25 -9.46
C ILE A 189 -2.95 7.51 -10.77
N ASP A 190 -4.06 7.82 -11.44
CA ASP A 190 -4.44 7.23 -12.74
C ASP A 190 -3.34 7.40 -13.80
N ALA A 191 -2.82 8.61 -13.93
CA ALA A 191 -1.74 8.90 -14.88
C ALA A 191 -0.48 8.07 -14.58
N ALA A 192 -0.10 7.95 -13.29
CA ALA A 192 1.09 7.20 -12.89
C ALA A 192 0.96 5.70 -13.20
N PHE A 193 -0.19 5.08 -12.92
CA PHE A 193 -0.40 3.66 -13.24
C PHE A 193 -0.50 3.43 -14.76
N LYS A 194 -1.09 4.36 -15.52
CA LYS A 194 -1.06 4.30 -17.00
C LYS A 194 0.36 4.36 -17.55
N MET A 195 1.23 5.21 -17.00
CA MET A 195 2.64 5.27 -17.36
C MET A 195 3.36 3.97 -16.99
N ALA A 196 3.15 3.45 -15.78
CA ALA A 196 3.74 2.20 -15.32
C ALA A 196 3.38 1.01 -16.21
N ARG A 197 2.15 0.95 -16.76
CA ARG A 197 1.76 -0.08 -17.72
C ARG A 197 2.51 0.02 -19.05
N GLN A 198 2.92 1.23 -19.45
CA GLN A 198 3.65 1.48 -20.69
C GLN A 198 5.16 1.28 -20.55
N THR A 199 5.70 1.37 -19.34
CA THR A 199 7.12 1.18 -19.06
C THR A 199 7.57 -0.22 -19.45
N LYS A 200 8.66 -0.33 -20.21
CA LYS A 200 9.24 -1.61 -20.64
C LYS A 200 10.73 -1.67 -20.31
N GLY A 201 11.17 -2.88 -20.00
CA GLY A 201 12.58 -3.19 -19.75
C GLY A 201 13.15 -2.65 -18.42
N ARG A 202 12.32 -2.11 -17.53
CA ARG A 202 12.70 -1.68 -16.19
C ARG A 202 11.48 -1.64 -15.26
N PRO A 203 11.63 -1.88 -13.94
CA PRO A 203 10.54 -1.71 -12.99
C PRO A 203 10.16 -0.24 -12.82
N THR A 204 8.96 0.00 -12.28
CA THR A 204 8.47 1.35 -11.97
C THR A 204 8.47 1.59 -10.46
N ALA A 205 8.88 2.78 -10.02
CA ALA A 205 8.70 3.26 -8.65
C ALA A 205 7.81 4.49 -8.63
N ILE A 206 6.67 4.43 -7.94
CA ILE A 206 5.76 5.55 -7.72
C ILE A 206 6.02 6.09 -6.33
N ILE A 207 6.57 7.30 -6.24
CA ILE A 207 6.80 7.99 -4.96
C ILE A 207 5.58 8.85 -4.69
N ALA A 208 4.71 8.35 -3.83
CA ALA A 208 3.42 8.95 -3.55
C ALA A 208 3.47 9.83 -2.29
N LYS A 209 3.56 11.15 -2.48
CA LYS A 209 3.53 12.11 -1.37
C LYS A 209 2.14 12.09 -0.73
N SER A 210 2.07 11.71 0.53
CA SER A 210 0.83 11.50 1.27
C SER A 210 0.78 12.27 2.59
N ILE A 211 -0.40 12.29 3.20
CA ILE A 211 -0.65 12.88 4.51
C ILE A 211 -1.07 11.77 5.47
N LYS A 212 -0.27 11.54 6.49
CA LYS A 212 -0.61 10.59 7.56
C LYS A 212 -1.82 11.11 8.33
N GLY A 213 -2.86 10.30 8.50
CA GLY A 213 -4.11 10.74 9.13
C GLY A 213 -5.08 11.45 8.20
N LYS A 214 -4.87 11.40 6.87
CA LYS A 214 -5.67 12.09 5.85
C LYS A 214 -7.18 11.98 6.07
N GLY A 215 -7.87 13.11 6.03
CA GLY A 215 -9.33 13.20 6.16
C GLY A 215 -9.83 13.40 7.58
N VAL A 216 -8.96 13.30 8.60
CA VAL A 216 -9.33 13.54 10.01
C VAL A 216 -8.46 14.63 10.59
N SER A 217 -9.05 15.82 10.79
CA SER A 217 -8.33 17.07 11.07
C SER A 217 -7.40 17.01 12.27
N PHE A 218 -7.79 16.33 13.35
CA PHE A 218 -6.99 16.20 14.57
C PHE A 218 -5.95 15.09 14.53
N MET A 219 -5.93 14.29 13.45
CA MET A 219 -4.97 13.20 13.24
C MET A 219 -3.93 13.54 12.16
N GLU A 220 -4.25 14.45 11.22
CA GLU A 220 -3.35 14.76 10.09
C GLU A 220 -1.97 15.21 10.60
N ASN A 221 -0.91 14.58 10.08
CA ASN A 221 0.49 14.86 10.40
C ASN A 221 0.86 14.76 11.90
N GLN A 222 0.12 13.99 12.68
CA GLN A 222 0.39 13.80 14.11
C GLN A 222 1.00 12.42 14.37
N ALA A 223 2.32 12.33 14.61
CA ALA A 223 3.02 11.08 14.87
C ALA A 223 2.47 10.32 16.08
N SER A 224 1.95 11.03 17.10
CA SER A 224 1.34 10.45 18.32
C SER A 224 0.20 9.46 18.05
N TRP A 225 -0.46 9.56 16.89
CA TRP A 225 -1.51 8.65 16.47
C TRP A 225 -0.99 7.38 15.79
N HIS A 226 0.31 7.21 15.64
CA HIS A 226 0.88 6.07 14.90
C HIS A 226 0.49 4.69 15.46
N GLY A 227 0.19 4.58 16.73
CA GLY A 227 -0.21 3.31 17.35
C GLY A 227 -1.38 3.45 18.32
N THR A 228 -2.07 4.58 18.29
CA THR A 228 -3.15 4.92 19.22
C THR A 228 -4.50 4.75 18.54
N ALA A 229 -5.40 3.99 19.15
CA ALA A 229 -6.79 3.92 18.73
C ALA A 229 -7.57 5.13 19.26
N PRO A 230 -8.51 5.71 18.48
CA PRO A 230 -9.39 6.76 18.97
C PRO A 230 -10.34 6.22 20.07
N ASN A 231 -10.69 7.06 21.03
CA ASN A 231 -11.81 6.80 21.92
C ASN A 231 -13.15 7.04 21.18
N ASP A 232 -14.28 6.75 21.85
CA ASP A 232 -15.60 6.82 21.21
C ASP A 232 -15.96 8.24 20.70
N GLU A 233 -15.59 9.29 21.42
CA GLU A 233 -15.82 10.68 21.02
C GLU A 233 -14.97 11.05 19.80
N GLN A 234 -13.71 10.70 19.82
CA GLN A 234 -12.78 10.92 18.71
C GLN A 234 -13.20 10.12 17.48
N TYR A 235 -13.67 8.88 17.67
CA TYR A 235 -14.19 8.05 16.59
C TYR A 235 -15.43 8.72 15.96
N ALA A 236 -16.42 9.13 16.75
CA ALA A 236 -17.62 9.79 16.25
C ALA A 236 -17.28 11.05 15.44
N ARG A 237 -16.36 11.87 15.95
CA ARG A 237 -15.89 13.08 15.26
C ARG A 237 -15.17 12.74 13.95
N ALA A 238 -14.31 11.71 13.95
CA ALA A 238 -13.59 11.29 12.74
C ALA A 238 -14.56 10.83 11.65
N ILE A 239 -15.59 10.06 12.00
CA ILE A 239 -16.63 9.61 11.06
C ILE A 239 -17.39 10.81 10.49
N GLU A 240 -17.80 11.76 11.33
CA GLU A 240 -18.49 12.99 10.87
C GLU A 240 -17.66 13.79 9.86
N GLU A 241 -16.34 13.92 10.10
CA GLU A 241 -15.43 14.62 9.19
C GLU A 241 -15.31 13.87 7.85
N LEU A 242 -15.19 12.54 7.87
CA LEU A 242 -15.08 11.71 6.65
C LEU A 242 -16.39 11.68 5.84
N GLU A 243 -17.55 11.60 6.50
CA GLU A 243 -18.86 11.65 5.84
C GLU A 243 -19.06 12.97 5.10
N LYS A 244 -18.72 14.12 5.70
CA LYS A 244 -18.77 15.43 5.05
C LYS A 244 -17.91 15.49 3.78
N VAL A 245 -16.71 14.87 3.81
CA VAL A 245 -15.86 14.80 2.62
C VAL A 245 -16.50 13.94 1.55
N GLY A 246 -17.06 12.78 1.93
CA GLY A 246 -17.77 11.88 1.02
C GLY A 246 -18.96 12.55 0.34
N GLU A 247 -19.81 13.27 1.11
CA GLU A 247 -20.95 14.01 0.58
C GLU A 247 -20.51 15.09 -0.44
N ALA A 248 -19.43 15.81 -0.14
CA ALA A 248 -18.89 16.83 -1.04
C ALA A 248 -18.33 16.26 -2.35
N LEU A 249 -17.84 15.02 -2.33
CA LEU A 249 -17.36 14.32 -3.53
C LEU A 249 -18.52 13.81 -4.39
N CYS A 250 -19.62 13.35 -3.79
CA CYS A 250 -20.80 12.88 -4.50
C CYS A 250 -21.61 14.00 -5.17
N GLN A 251 -21.38 15.27 -4.81
CA GLN A 251 -22.09 16.43 -5.38
C GLN A 251 -21.38 17.03 -6.61
N LYS A 252 -20.20 16.53 -6.96
CA LYS A 252 -19.42 16.95 -8.15
C LYS A 252 -19.61 15.98 -9.31
#